data_2e2f8212185c4bfff5c64aaf662946ac
#
_entry.id   2e2f8212185c4bfff5c64aaf662946ac
#
_cell.length_a   1.000
_cell.length_b   1.000
_cell.length_c   1.000
_cell.angle_alpha   90.00
_cell.angle_beta   90.00
_cell.angle_gamma   90.00
#
_symmetry.space_group_name_H-M   'P 1'
#
loop_
_entity.id
_entity.type
_entity.pdbx_description
1 polymer ?
#
loop_
_entity_poly.entity_id
_entity_poly.type
_entity_poly.pdbx_seq_one_letter_code
_entity_poly.pdbx_strand_id
1 'polypeptide(L)'
;SMGVDIRDDDMAMRCNLICLFDDGRIKNHSAGHISSAESDEILKTLQKKIGGPGLNFYTGVSYRHLFVGKGLDPRLECAPPHDYPNEPAEPLLIKPKVPEAKATADLLNDLTRRSWPILKNHPVNQRRRAAGKDPANSIWLWSPGKRPKMWTFKERFNVTGAVISAVDLIRGIGVYAGLEVLKVPGATGLYDTNYEGKADAVLDALKRVDFVYVHVEAPDEAGHDGNLELKIKTIEDLDARLVRRILAGVDLPKTVVGLLPDHPTPVEKRIHVRDAVPFAIRDPRQTPDNVVRYDETSCAAGSLGTIHGDAFIRAVFSGRAGGTPAT
;
A
#
# COMPACT_ATOMS: atom_id res chain seq x y z
N SER A 1 -7.86 -2.73 -3.94
CA SER A 1 -7.97 -1.27 -4.09
C SER A 1 -8.44 -0.85 -5.49
N MET A 2 -8.02 -1.53 -6.55
CA MET A 2 -8.38 -1.24 -7.94
C MET A 2 -9.75 -1.82 -8.36
N GLY A 3 -10.42 -2.59 -7.52
CA GLY A 3 -11.69 -3.27 -7.85
C GLY A 3 -11.53 -4.50 -8.74
N VAL A 4 -10.32 -5.02 -8.89
CA VAL A 4 -10.06 -6.26 -9.64
C VAL A 4 -10.27 -7.45 -8.71
N ASP A 5 -11.18 -8.36 -9.09
CA ASP A 5 -11.37 -9.61 -8.36
C ASP A 5 -10.21 -10.56 -8.64
N ILE A 6 -9.51 -10.99 -7.58
CA ILE A 6 -8.40 -11.94 -7.64
C ILE A 6 -8.88 -13.27 -7.06
N ARG A 7 -8.88 -14.32 -7.89
CA ARG A 7 -9.28 -15.67 -7.50
C ARG A 7 -8.11 -16.40 -6.83
N ASP A 8 -8.37 -17.52 -6.20
CA ASP A 8 -7.36 -18.28 -5.45
C ASP A 8 -6.25 -18.87 -6.34
N ASP A 9 -6.56 -19.13 -7.63
CA ASP A 9 -5.59 -19.62 -8.62
C ASP A 9 -4.90 -18.49 -9.41
N ASP A 10 -5.28 -17.23 -9.21
CA ASP A 10 -4.65 -16.09 -9.83
C ASP A 10 -3.37 -15.67 -9.10
N MET A 11 -2.39 -15.23 -9.87
CA MET A 11 -1.21 -14.52 -9.39
C MET A 11 -1.29 -13.06 -9.86
N ALA A 12 -1.23 -12.14 -8.92
CA ALA A 12 -1.16 -10.71 -9.18
C ALA A 12 0.28 -10.22 -9.13
N MET A 13 0.65 -9.29 -10.01
CA MET A 13 1.97 -8.66 -10.04
C MET A 13 1.85 -7.16 -10.30
N ARG A 14 2.74 -6.38 -9.71
CA ARG A 14 2.94 -5.01 -10.19
C ARG A 14 3.43 -5.07 -11.63
N CYS A 15 2.88 -4.18 -12.46
CA CYS A 15 3.28 -3.98 -13.84
C CYS A 15 3.61 -2.50 -14.03
N ASN A 16 4.89 -2.15 -13.97
CA ASN A 16 5.30 -0.78 -14.26
C ASN A 16 5.46 -0.59 -15.77
N LEU A 17 5.11 0.60 -16.25
CA LEU A 17 5.63 1.11 -17.52
C LEU A 17 6.94 1.83 -17.26
N ILE A 18 8.03 1.37 -17.86
CA ILE A 18 9.37 1.92 -17.67
C ILE A 18 9.97 2.47 -18.97
N CYS A 19 11.00 3.29 -18.85
CA CYS A 19 11.82 3.72 -19.97
C CYS A 19 13.15 2.97 -19.98
N LEU A 20 13.48 2.36 -21.10
CA LEU A 20 14.80 1.83 -21.40
C LEU A 20 15.54 2.76 -22.35
N PHE A 21 16.85 2.88 -22.20
CA PHE A 21 17.73 3.42 -23.21
C PHE A 21 17.79 2.52 -24.46
N ASP A 22 18.30 3.03 -25.56
CA ASP A 22 18.43 2.25 -26.81
C ASP A 22 19.42 1.07 -26.69
N ASP A 23 20.34 1.12 -25.73
CA ASP A 23 21.26 0.04 -25.38
C ASP A 23 20.66 -1.00 -24.41
N GLY A 24 19.40 -0.86 -24.04
CA GLY A 24 18.68 -1.80 -23.19
C GLY A 24 18.88 -1.59 -21.68
N ARG A 25 19.57 -0.53 -21.23
CA ARG A 25 19.66 -0.20 -19.81
C ARG A 25 18.39 0.50 -19.31
N ILE A 26 18.06 0.34 -18.03
CA ILE A 26 16.92 1.04 -17.40
C ILE A 26 17.22 2.52 -17.28
N LYS A 27 16.48 3.36 -18.01
CA LYS A 27 16.60 4.82 -17.94
C LYS A 27 15.87 5.38 -16.72
N ASN A 28 14.62 4.98 -16.56
CA ASN A 28 13.83 5.30 -15.37
C ASN A 28 12.66 4.33 -15.21
N HIS A 29 12.22 4.12 -13.98
CA HIS A 29 11.17 3.20 -13.58
C HIS A 29 9.74 3.73 -13.76
N SER A 30 9.59 4.99 -14.15
CA SER A 30 8.29 5.70 -14.20
C SER A 30 7.90 6.17 -15.61
N ALA A 31 8.70 5.81 -16.64
CA ALA A 31 8.54 6.32 -18.00
C ALA A 31 8.41 7.86 -18.03
N GLY A 32 9.25 8.56 -17.24
CA GLY A 32 9.22 10.02 -17.11
C GLY A 32 7.88 10.54 -16.59
N HIS A 33 7.34 9.88 -15.55
CA HIS A 33 6.05 10.19 -14.94
C HIS A 33 4.90 10.25 -15.96
N ILE A 34 4.77 9.18 -16.76
CA ILE A 34 3.70 9.07 -17.75
C ILE A 34 2.32 9.32 -17.11
N SER A 35 1.44 10.04 -17.81
CA SER A 35 0.09 10.29 -17.32
C SER A 35 -0.78 9.03 -17.36
N SER A 36 -1.80 8.95 -16.49
CA SER A 36 -2.75 7.83 -16.47
C SER A 36 -3.51 7.66 -17.79
N ALA A 37 -3.80 8.76 -18.48
CA ALA A 37 -4.48 8.70 -19.80
C ALA A 37 -3.56 8.08 -20.87
N GLU A 38 -2.30 8.48 -20.94
CA GLU A 38 -1.32 7.92 -21.88
C GLU A 38 -1.06 6.43 -21.59
N SER A 39 -0.92 6.08 -20.31
CA SER A 39 -0.67 4.70 -19.91
C SER A 39 -1.88 3.79 -20.19
N ASP A 40 -3.10 4.29 -20.06
CA ASP A 40 -4.31 3.54 -20.40
C ASP A 40 -4.36 3.15 -21.88
N GLU A 41 -4.00 4.06 -22.81
CA GLU A 41 -3.88 3.74 -24.24
C GLU A 41 -2.85 2.60 -24.48
N ILE A 42 -1.72 2.66 -23.78
CA ILE A 42 -0.67 1.64 -23.87
C ILE A 42 -1.15 0.30 -23.32
N LEU A 43 -1.75 0.27 -22.13
CA LEU A 43 -2.20 -0.97 -21.50
C LEU A 43 -3.29 -1.66 -22.31
N LYS A 44 -4.24 -0.91 -22.90
CA LYS A 44 -5.26 -1.46 -23.82
C LYS A 44 -4.61 -2.10 -25.05
N THR A 45 -3.55 -1.49 -25.58
CA THR A 45 -2.79 -2.07 -26.70
C THR A 45 -2.08 -3.35 -26.27
N LEU A 46 -1.42 -3.37 -25.11
CA LEU A 46 -0.75 -4.54 -24.59
C LEU A 46 -1.75 -5.67 -24.29
N GLN A 47 -2.89 -5.38 -23.67
CA GLN A 47 -3.95 -6.37 -23.45
C GLN A 47 -4.39 -7.02 -24.76
N LYS A 48 -4.58 -6.24 -25.82
CA LYS A 48 -4.98 -6.76 -27.15
C LYS A 48 -3.89 -7.58 -27.83
N LYS A 49 -2.60 -7.23 -27.66
CA LYS A 49 -1.49 -7.79 -28.42
C LYS A 49 -0.78 -8.95 -27.74
N ILE A 50 -0.66 -8.90 -26.44
CA ILE A 50 0.09 -9.88 -25.62
C ILE A 50 -0.69 -10.41 -24.42
N GLY A 51 -1.85 -9.82 -24.09
CA GLY A 51 -2.80 -10.41 -23.16
C GLY A 51 -3.55 -11.58 -23.79
N GLY A 52 -4.38 -12.25 -22.99
CA GLY A 52 -5.16 -13.40 -23.47
C GLY A 52 -5.95 -14.06 -22.35
N PRO A 53 -6.57 -15.21 -22.61
CA PRO A 53 -7.28 -15.96 -21.58
C PRO A 53 -6.38 -16.27 -20.39
N GLY A 54 -6.71 -15.71 -19.23
CA GLY A 54 -5.94 -15.85 -18.00
C GLY A 54 -4.68 -14.95 -17.89
N LEU A 55 -4.43 -14.04 -18.84
CA LEU A 55 -3.33 -13.07 -18.79
C LEU A 55 -3.89 -11.65 -18.99
N ASN A 56 -4.07 -10.91 -17.93
CA ASN A 56 -4.78 -9.65 -17.96
C ASN A 56 -3.94 -8.48 -17.43
N PHE A 57 -3.94 -7.39 -18.17
CA PHE A 57 -3.33 -6.11 -17.78
C PHE A 57 -4.42 -5.13 -17.37
N TYR A 58 -4.32 -4.54 -16.20
CA TYR A 58 -5.27 -3.56 -15.67
C TYR A 58 -4.59 -2.22 -15.46
N THR A 59 -5.20 -1.16 -15.98
CA THR A 59 -4.69 0.20 -15.85
C THR A 59 -4.83 0.69 -14.41
N GLY A 60 -3.73 1.13 -13.84
CA GLY A 60 -3.67 1.80 -12.55
C GLY A 60 -3.42 3.31 -12.71
N VAL A 61 -2.57 3.87 -11.87
CA VAL A 61 -2.26 5.31 -11.85
C VAL A 61 -0.85 5.56 -12.38
N SER A 62 -0.71 6.51 -13.33
CA SER A 62 0.56 6.90 -13.92
C SER A 62 1.27 5.68 -14.53
N TYR A 63 2.46 5.33 -14.06
CA TYR A 63 3.26 4.19 -14.53
C TYR A 63 2.95 2.87 -13.79
N ARG A 64 2.11 2.90 -12.75
CA ARG A 64 1.82 1.75 -11.87
C ARG A 64 0.55 1.06 -12.29
N HIS A 65 0.66 -0.17 -12.72
CA HIS A 65 -0.43 -1.01 -13.23
C HIS A 65 -0.41 -2.37 -12.55
N LEU A 66 -1.42 -3.18 -12.84
CA LEU A 66 -1.56 -4.53 -12.34
C LEU A 66 -1.59 -5.52 -13.51
N PHE A 67 -0.83 -6.59 -13.36
CA PHE A 67 -0.95 -7.80 -14.19
C PHE A 67 -1.53 -8.93 -13.35
N VAL A 68 -2.46 -9.69 -13.91
CA VAL A 68 -3.04 -10.88 -13.27
C VAL A 68 -2.92 -12.04 -14.22
N GLY A 69 -2.26 -13.10 -13.76
CA GLY A 69 -2.05 -14.32 -14.50
C GLY A 69 -2.65 -15.54 -13.79
N LYS A 70 -3.51 -16.31 -14.48
CA LYS A 70 -4.14 -17.50 -13.91
C LYS A 70 -3.17 -18.69 -13.90
N GLY A 71 -3.15 -19.43 -12.79
CA GLY A 71 -2.37 -20.67 -12.67
C GLY A 71 -0.85 -20.47 -12.63
N LEU A 72 -0.37 -19.23 -12.48
CA LEU A 72 1.05 -18.92 -12.43
C LEU A 72 1.64 -19.17 -11.04
N ASP A 73 2.94 -19.54 -11.00
CA ASP A 73 3.68 -19.81 -9.77
C ASP A 73 4.32 -18.51 -9.23
N PRO A 74 3.99 -18.06 -8.00
CA PRO A 74 4.54 -16.83 -7.46
C PRO A 74 5.97 -16.96 -6.88
N ARG A 75 6.56 -18.16 -6.87
CA ARG A 75 7.91 -18.40 -6.34
C ARG A 75 9.00 -17.89 -7.28
N LEU A 76 8.99 -16.57 -7.49
CA LEU A 76 9.83 -15.84 -8.44
C LEU A 76 10.74 -14.86 -7.71
N GLU A 77 11.94 -14.67 -8.23
CA GLU A 77 12.85 -13.58 -7.89
C GLU A 77 12.66 -12.46 -8.92
N CYS A 78 12.36 -11.27 -8.45
CA CYS A 78 12.08 -10.10 -9.28
C CYS A 78 12.90 -8.90 -8.79
N ALA A 79 13.49 -8.17 -9.72
CA ALA A 79 14.21 -6.94 -9.44
C ALA A 79 13.24 -5.73 -9.47
N PRO A 80 13.09 -4.94 -8.39
CA PRO A 80 12.34 -3.69 -8.43
C PRO A 80 13.04 -2.69 -9.35
N PRO A 81 12.36 -2.09 -10.36
CA PRO A 81 13.06 -1.32 -11.39
C PRO A 81 13.65 0.00 -10.89
N HIS A 82 13.23 0.48 -9.73
CA HIS A 82 13.75 1.71 -9.10
C HIS A 82 15.09 1.49 -8.39
N ASP A 83 15.46 0.25 -8.08
CA ASP A 83 16.74 -0.08 -7.42
C ASP A 83 17.90 -0.23 -8.41
N TYR A 84 17.61 -0.27 -9.72
CA TYR A 84 18.60 -0.58 -10.76
C TYR A 84 18.66 0.46 -11.88
N PRO A 85 18.76 1.77 -11.58
CA PRO A 85 18.91 2.79 -12.61
C PRO A 85 20.24 2.61 -13.35
N ASN A 86 20.22 2.76 -14.68
CA ASN A 86 21.36 2.59 -15.59
C ASN A 86 21.91 1.16 -15.71
N GLU A 87 21.33 0.16 -15.06
CA GLU A 87 21.72 -1.24 -15.21
C GLU A 87 21.08 -1.88 -16.45
N PRO A 88 21.74 -2.87 -17.09
CA PRO A 88 21.14 -3.65 -18.18
C PRO A 88 19.85 -4.35 -17.72
N ALA A 89 18.78 -4.22 -18.49
CA ALA A 89 17.48 -4.79 -18.14
C ALA A 89 17.47 -6.34 -18.28
N GLU A 90 18.15 -6.90 -19.27
CA GLU A 90 18.07 -8.33 -19.57
C GLU A 90 18.54 -9.25 -18.42
N PRO A 91 19.68 -9.00 -17.71
CA PRO A 91 20.08 -9.79 -16.55
C PRO A 91 19.14 -9.68 -15.35
N LEU A 92 18.34 -8.62 -15.29
CA LEU A 92 17.39 -8.31 -14.20
C LEU A 92 16.00 -8.91 -14.42
N LEU A 93 15.77 -9.58 -15.54
CA LEU A 93 14.52 -10.27 -15.81
C LEU A 93 14.24 -11.35 -14.76
N ILE A 94 12.99 -11.74 -14.65
CA ILE A 94 12.47 -12.65 -13.61
C ILE A 94 13.21 -13.99 -13.62
N LYS A 95 13.62 -14.44 -12.42
CA LYS A 95 14.24 -15.75 -12.22
C LYS A 95 13.34 -16.65 -11.39
N PRO A 96 13.25 -17.96 -11.68
CA PRO A 96 12.53 -18.90 -10.83
C PRO A 96 13.33 -19.16 -9.54
N LYS A 97 12.65 -19.12 -8.38
CA LYS A 97 13.24 -19.54 -7.10
C LYS A 97 13.27 -21.06 -6.93
N VAL A 98 12.44 -21.77 -7.70
CA VAL A 98 12.29 -23.22 -7.69
C VAL A 98 12.08 -23.70 -9.14
N PRO A 99 12.45 -24.94 -9.47
CA PRO A 99 12.33 -25.47 -10.84
C PRO A 99 10.90 -25.39 -11.41
N GLU A 100 9.89 -25.62 -10.60
CA GLU A 100 8.47 -25.61 -11.01
C GLU A 100 8.00 -24.22 -11.47
N ALA A 101 8.61 -23.15 -10.96
CA ALA A 101 8.31 -21.78 -11.36
C ALA A 101 8.95 -21.35 -12.69
N LYS A 102 9.79 -22.23 -13.31
CA LYS A 102 10.53 -21.89 -14.53
C LYS A 102 9.60 -21.50 -15.68
N ALA A 103 8.55 -22.26 -15.93
CA ALA A 103 7.61 -21.98 -17.01
C ALA A 103 6.91 -20.62 -16.82
N THR A 104 6.61 -20.25 -15.57
CA THR A 104 6.05 -18.94 -15.25
C THR A 104 7.06 -17.82 -15.50
N ALA A 105 8.30 -17.97 -15.06
CA ALA A 105 9.36 -16.99 -15.31
C ALA A 105 9.60 -16.77 -16.81
N ASP A 106 9.70 -17.85 -17.58
CA ASP A 106 9.90 -17.80 -19.03
C ASP A 106 8.74 -17.05 -19.71
N LEU A 107 7.49 -17.36 -19.37
CA LEU A 107 6.30 -16.69 -19.90
C LEU A 107 6.31 -15.18 -19.61
N LEU A 108 6.57 -14.79 -18.36
CA LEU A 108 6.56 -13.38 -17.94
C LEU A 108 7.69 -12.59 -18.63
N ASN A 109 8.86 -13.20 -18.79
CA ASN A 109 9.97 -12.63 -19.53
C ASN A 109 9.67 -12.50 -21.03
N ASP A 110 8.98 -13.48 -21.62
CA ASP A 110 8.48 -13.40 -22.99
C ASP A 110 7.51 -12.23 -23.17
N LEU A 111 6.54 -12.06 -22.26
CA LEU A 111 5.63 -10.92 -22.28
C LEU A 111 6.39 -9.58 -22.20
N THR A 112 7.39 -9.50 -21.32
CA THR A 112 8.23 -8.29 -21.20
C THR A 112 8.95 -7.99 -22.51
N ARG A 113 9.65 -8.96 -23.09
CA ARG A 113 10.37 -8.79 -24.38
C ARG A 113 9.42 -8.48 -25.54
N ARG A 114 8.27 -9.12 -25.62
CA ARG A 114 7.25 -8.84 -26.64
C ARG A 114 6.65 -7.44 -26.51
N SER A 115 6.67 -6.85 -25.34
CA SER A 115 6.24 -5.46 -25.17
C SER A 115 7.14 -4.46 -25.90
N TRP A 116 8.44 -4.74 -26.02
CA TRP A 116 9.42 -3.79 -26.58
C TRP A 116 9.11 -3.37 -28.02
N PRO A 117 8.98 -4.28 -29.01
CA PRO A 117 8.66 -3.90 -30.40
C PRO A 117 7.28 -3.24 -30.51
N ILE A 118 6.30 -3.65 -29.68
CA ILE A 118 4.97 -3.06 -29.67
C ILE A 118 5.04 -1.60 -29.21
N LEU A 119 5.78 -1.34 -28.13
CA LEU A 119 5.85 -0.04 -27.51
C LEU A 119 6.82 0.91 -28.22
N LYS A 120 7.84 0.39 -28.91
CA LYS A 120 8.81 1.20 -29.67
C LYS A 120 8.13 2.18 -30.62
N ASN A 121 7.10 1.72 -31.33
CA ASN A 121 6.39 2.49 -32.34
C ASN A 121 4.95 2.88 -31.91
N HIS A 122 4.61 2.74 -30.62
CA HIS A 122 3.28 3.09 -30.14
C HIS A 122 3.00 4.59 -30.28
N PRO A 123 1.81 5.02 -30.74
CA PRO A 123 1.49 6.45 -30.98
C PRO A 123 1.72 7.34 -29.77
N VAL A 124 1.42 6.87 -28.56
CA VAL A 124 1.73 7.59 -27.31
C VAL A 124 3.22 7.88 -27.22
N ASN A 125 4.07 6.89 -27.47
CA ASN A 125 5.52 7.03 -27.36
C ASN A 125 6.12 7.92 -28.46
N GLN A 126 5.50 7.96 -29.64
CA GLN A 126 5.86 8.90 -30.70
C GLN A 126 5.56 10.36 -30.26
N ARG A 127 4.35 10.62 -29.72
CA ARG A 127 3.97 11.93 -29.16
C ARG A 127 4.92 12.35 -28.03
N ARG A 128 5.24 11.43 -27.11
CA ARG A 128 6.13 11.69 -25.98
C ARG A 128 7.54 12.07 -26.45
N ARG A 129 8.12 11.31 -27.38
CA ARG A 129 9.45 11.63 -27.94
C ARG A 129 9.45 12.98 -28.66
N ALA A 130 8.42 13.28 -29.46
CA ALA A 130 8.27 14.57 -30.12
C ALA A 130 8.17 15.75 -29.14
N ALA A 131 7.65 15.49 -27.92
CA ALA A 131 7.57 16.47 -26.83
C ALA A 131 8.80 16.45 -25.90
N GLY A 132 9.89 15.76 -26.25
CA GLY A 132 11.10 15.64 -25.44
C GLY A 132 10.93 14.85 -24.15
N LYS A 133 9.87 14.03 -24.05
CA LYS A 133 9.56 13.19 -22.87
C LYS A 133 10.04 11.76 -23.07
N ASP A 134 10.36 11.09 -21.97
CA ASP A 134 10.73 9.69 -21.98
C ASP A 134 9.57 8.80 -22.43
N PRO A 135 9.79 7.87 -23.38
CA PRO A 135 8.78 6.91 -23.78
C PRO A 135 8.57 5.82 -22.71
N ALA A 136 7.38 5.26 -22.67
CA ALA A 136 7.09 4.01 -21.94
C ALA A 136 7.33 2.83 -22.89
N ASN A 137 8.58 2.37 -23.00
CA ASN A 137 8.98 1.43 -24.04
C ASN A 137 9.17 -0.01 -23.55
N SER A 138 8.91 -0.28 -22.27
CA SER A 138 8.86 -1.63 -21.70
C SER A 138 7.81 -1.71 -20.58
N ILE A 139 7.19 -2.89 -20.44
CA ILE A 139 6.58 -3.28 -19.17
C ILE A 139 7.67 -3.86 -18.27
N TRP A 140 7.42 -3.79 -16.94
CA TRP A 140 8.26 -4.42 -15.94
C TRP A 140 7.38 -5.10 -14.89
N LEU A 141 7.39 -6.43 -14.89
CA LEU A 141 6.59 -7.26 -14.01
C LEU A 141 7.42 -7.62 -12.76
N TRP A 142 6.87 -7.34 -11.57
CA TRP A 142 7.57 -7.57 -10.32
C TRP A 142 6.61 -7.69 -9.13
N SER A 143 7.10 -8.08 -7.95
CA SER A 143 6.30 -8.23 -6.72
C SER A 143 5.10 -9.18 -6.91
N PRO A 144 5.34 -10.47 -7.26
CA PRO A 144 4.27 -11.45 -7.41
C PRO A 144 3.62 -11.78 -6.07
N GLY A 145 2.31 -12.03 -6.10
CA GLY A 145 1.57 -12.50 -4.95
C GLY A 145 0.28 -13.18 -5.34
N LYS A 146 -0.19 -14.09 -4.50
CA LYS A 146 -1.53 -14.67 -4.58
C LYS A 146 -2.49 -13.95 -3.65
N ARG A 147 -3.79 -14.20 -3.80
CA ARG A 147 -4.80 -13.73 -2.85
C ARG A 147 -4.43 -14.18 -1.46
N PRO A 148 -4.27 -13.26 -0.49
CA PRO A 148 -3.97 -13.64 0.88
C PRO A 148 -5.16 -14.36 1.50
N LYS A 149 -4.90 -15.48 2.17
CA LYS A 149 -5.88 -16.15 3.04
C LYS A 149 -5.79 -15.50 4.41
N MET A 150 -6.72 -14.62 4.71
CA MET A 150 -6.78 -13.93 6.00
C MET A 150 -8.22 -13.86 6.49
N TRP A 151 -8.39 -13.88 7.80
CA TRP A 151 -9.68 -13.69 8.43
C TRP A 151 -10.16 -12.26 8.26
N THR A 152 -11.43 -12.10 7.95
CA THR A 152 -12.06 -10.78 8.00
C THR A 152 -12.27 -10.34 9.46
N PHE A 153 -12.43 -9.03 9.68
CA PHE A 153 -12.79 -8.51 11.00
C PHE A 153 -14.14 -9.07 11.49
N LYS A 154 -15.07 -9.33 10.56
CA LYS A 154 -16.35 -9.94 10.88
C LYS A 154 -16.19 -11.38 11.40
N GLU A 155 -15.37 -12.19 10.73
CA GLU A 155 -15.11 -13.57 11.15
C GLU A 155 -14.33 -13.64 12.47
N ARG A 156 -13.35 -12.77 12.66
CA ARG A 156 -12.42 -12.83 13.78
C ARG A 156 -12.93 -12.15 15.05
N PHE A 157 -13.55 -10.99 14.91
CA PHE A 157 -13.96 -10.12 16.02
C PHE A 157 -15.47 -9.87 16.06
N ASN A 158 -16.23 -10.43 15.12
CA ASN A 158 -17.66 -10.17 14.91
C ASN A 158 -17.99 -8.66 14.80
N VAL A 159 -17.15 -7.90 14.12
CA VAL A 159 -17.34 -6.46 13.89
C VAL A 159 -17.44 -6.14 12.41
N THR A 160 -18.25 -5.16 12.08
CA THR A 160 -18.24 -4.47 10.79
C THR A 160 -17.27 -3.29 10.87
N GLY A 161 -16.59 -2.95 9.78
CA GLY A 161 -15.63 -1.87 9.84
C GLY A 161 -15.36 -1.18 8.52
N ALA A 162 -14.65 -0.06 8.61
CA ALA A 162 -14.19 0.71 7.47
C ALA A 162 -12.70 1.04 7.56
N VAL A 163 -12.07 1.30 6.41
CA VAL A 163 -10.68 1.75 6.31
C VAL A 163 -10.60 3.07 5.55
N ILE A 164 -9.85 4.01 6.09
CA ILE A 164 -9.53 5.30 5.49
C ILE A 164 -8.02 5.38 5.29
N SER A 165 -7.58 5.42 4.05
CA SER A 165 -6.17 5.58 3.66
C SER A 165 -6.06 6.18 2.27
N ALA A 166 -4.98 6.91 2.00
CA ALA A 166 -4.60 7.33 0.66
C ALA A 166 -3.77 6.26 -0.08
N VAL A 167 -3.21 5.29 0.67
CA VAL A 167 -2.28 4.27 0.18
C VAL A 167 -3.03 3.04 -0.31
N ASP A 168 -2.79 2.64 -1.54
CA ASP A 168 -3.46 1.50 -2.17
C ASP A 168 -3.17 0.16 -1.47
N LEU A 169 -1.97 0.00 -0.89
CA LEU A 169 -1.61 -1.18 -0.11
C LEU A 169 -2.55 -1.35 1.10
N ILE A 170 -2.72 -0.29 1.87
CA ILE A 170 -3.58 -0.29 3.06
C ILE A 170 -5.06 -0.49 2.69
N ARG A 171 -5.52 0.16 1.62
CA ARG A 171 -6.88 -0.08 1.08
C ARG A 171 -7.07 -1.53 0.67
N GLY A 172 -6.07 -2.12 0.00
CA GLY A 172 -6.11 -3.53 -0.42
C GLY A 172 -6.17 -4.49 0.77
N ILE A 173 -5.38 -4.26 1.80
CA ILE A 173 -5.44 -5.02 3.07
C ILE A 173 -6.84 -4.87 3.68
N GLY A 174 -7.38 -3.65 3.73
CA GLY A 174 -8.73 -3.39 4.22
C GLY A 174 -9.80 -4.22 3.49
N VAL A 175 -9.74 -4.29 2.15
CA VAL A 175 -10.65 -5.13 1.34
C VAL A 175 -10.58 -6.60 1.76
N TYR A 176 -9.36 -7.16 1.88
CA TYR A 176 -9.19 -8.55 2.30
C TYR A 176 -9.58 -8.79 3.76
N ALA A 177 -9.44 -7.78 4.60
CA ALA A 177 -9.91 -7.79 5.99
C ALA A 177 -11.44 -7.60 6.12
N GLY A 178 -12.17 -7.46 5.01
CA GLY A 178 -13.63 -7.26 4.99
C GLY A 178 -14.09 -5.87 5.42
N LEU A 179 -13.20 -4.87 5.34
CA LEU A 179 -13.50 -3.49 5.67
C LEU A 179 -14.00 -2.71 4.43
N GLU A 180 -14.96 -1.82 4.65
CA GLU A 180 -15.38 -0.86 3.63
C GLU A 180 -14.27 0.16 3.37
N VAL A 181 -13.87 0.37 2.13
CA VAL A 181 -12.87 1.39 1.76
C VAL A 181 -13.55 2.74 1.56
N LEU A 182 -13.26 3.68 2.44
CA LEU A 182 -13.79 5.04 2.35
C LEU A 182 -12.81 5.96 1.61
N LYS A 183 -13.31 6.59 0.54
CA LYS A 183 -12.53 7.58 -0.21
C LYS A 183 -12.82 8.97 0.35
N VAL A 184 -11.78 9.67 0.77
CA VAL A 184 -11.86 11.03 1.28
C VAL A 184 -11.30 11.99 0.23
N PRO A 185 -12.07 12.96 -0.26
CA PRO A 185 -11.55 13.99 -1.17
C PRO A 185 -10.37 14.75 -0.57
N GLY A 186 -9.30 14.91 -1.34
CA GLY A 186 -8.07 15.56 -0.87
C GLY A 186 -7.21 14.72 0.08
N ALA A 187 -7.55 13.46 0.32
CA ALA A 187 -6.64 12.56 1.03
C ALA A 187 -5.48 12.16 0.11
N THR A 188 -4.27 12.51 0.50
CA THR A 188 -3.00 12.14 -0.13
C THR A 188 -2.17 11.29 0.81
N GLY A 189 -1.09 10.66 0.29
CA GLY A 189 -0.02 10.05 1.10
C GLY A 189 1.01 11.05 1.60
N LEU A 190 0.85 12.35 1.34
CA LEU A 190 1.80 13.41 1.64
C LEU A 190 1.30 14.31 2.79
N TYR A 191 2.09 15.35 3.08
CA TYR A 191 1.87 16.25 4.22
C TYR A 191 0.65 17.17 4.03
N ASP A 192 0.23 17.41 2.80
CA ASP A 192 -0.95 18.20 2.42
C ASP A 192 -2.27 17.42 2.50
N THR A 193 -2.24 16.21 3.04
CA THR A 193 -3.43 15.35 3.17
C THR A 193 -4.56 16.04 3.93
N ASN A 194 -5.79 15.77 3.54
CA ASN A 194 -6.99 16.31 4.20
C ASN A 194 -7.26 15.59 5.53
N TYR A 195 -6.60 16.04 6.62
CA TYR A 195 -6.75 15.48 7.97
C TYR A 195 -8.18 15.63 8.50
N GLU A 196 -8.79 16.79 8.32
CA GLU A 196 -10.16 17.10 8.77
C GLU A 196 -11.17 16.21 8.04
N GLY A 197 -11.04 16.06 6.71
CA GLY A 197 -11.90 15.19 5.92
C GLY A 197 -11.77 13.71 6.32
N LYS A 198 -10.57 13.26 6.69
CA LYS A 198 -10.38 11.90 7.24
C LYS A 198 -11.10 11.77 8.60
N ALA A 199 -11.00 12.76 9.49
CA ALA A 199 -11.69 12.75 10.78
C ALA A 199 -13.20 12.73 10.61
N ASP A 200 -13.76 13.58 9.74
CA ASP A 200 -15.18 13.64 9.46
C ASP A 200 -15.71 12.30 8.88
N ALA A 201 -14.94 11.68 8.00
CA ALA A 201 -15.28 10.36 7.45
C ALA A 201 -15.29 9.27 8.54
N VAL A 202 -14.39 9.34 9.56
CA VAL A 202 -14.44 8.45 10.74
C VAL A 202 -15.75 8.63 11.48
N LEU A 203 -16.09 9.88 11.84
CA LEU A 203 -17.29 10.19 12.63
C LEU A 203 -18.57 9.79 11.90
N ASP A 204 -18.60 9.95 10.58
CA ASP A 204 -19.75 9.53 9.78
C ASP A 204 -19.83 7.99 9.68
N ALA A 205 -18.72 7.31 9.45
CA ALA A 205 -18.67 5.85 9.36
C ALA A 205 -19.09 5.17 10.66
N LEU A 206 -18.67 5.69 11.83
CA LEU A 206 -19.00 5.12 13.15
C LEU A 206 -20.50 5.17 13.48
N LYS A 207 -21.31 5.90 12.71
CA LYS A 207 -22.78 5.84 12.82
C LYS A 207 -23.38 4.53 12.30
N ARG A 208 -22.62 3.76 11.50
CA ARG A 208 -23.10 2.55 10.79
C ARG A 208 -22.17 1.34 10.86
N VAL A 209 -20.93 1.52 11.29
CA VAL A 209 -19.96 0.42 11.48
C VAL A 209 -19.41 0.44 12.91
N ASP A 210 -18.92 -0.71 13.35
CA ASP A 210 -18.38 -0.87 14.70
C ASP A 210 -16.94 -0.39 14.86
N PHE A 211 -16.19 -0.30 13.75
CA PHE A 211 -14.74 -0.05 13.76
C PHE A 211 -14.31 0.77 12.54
N VAL A 212 -13.41 1.72 12.76
CA VAL A 212 -12.75 2.46 11.65
C VAL A 212 -11.24 2.43 11.87
N TYR A 213 -10.52 1.96 10.84
CA TYR A 213 -9.07 2.05 10.75
C TYR A 213 -8.68 3.25 9.90
N VAL A 214 -7.89 4.16 10.48
CA VAL A 214 -7.41 5.37 9.79
C VAL A 214 -5.90 5.32 9.67
N HIS A 215 -5.41 5.51 8.45
CA HIS A 215 -3.99 5.55 8.15
C HIS A 215 -3.57 6.93 7.63
N VAL A 216 -2.45 7.43 8.14
CA VAL A 216 -1.80 8.69 7.72
C VAL A 216 -0.33 8.44 7.46
N GLU A 217 0.12 8.69 6.24
CA GLU A 217 1.48 8.47 5.74
C GLU A 217 2.43 9.64 6.03
N ALA A 218 1.90 10.85 6.18
CA ALA A 218 2.67 12.09 6.19
C ALA A 218 3.90 12.12 7.13
N PRO A 219 3.87 11.59 8.38
CA PRO A 219 5.07 11.52 9.22
C PRO A 219 6.15 10.57 8.70
N ASP A 220 5.76 9.50 7.99
CA ASP A 220 6.66 8.55 7.36
C ASP A 220 7.42 9.19 6.20
N GLU A 221 6.71 9.83 5.28
CA GLU A 221 7.29 10.55 4.14
C GLU A 221 8.27 11.65 4.59
N ALA A 222 7.92 12.42 5.63
CA ALA A 222 8.84 13.41 6.20
C ALA A 222 10.10 12.76 6.81
N GLY A 223 9.99 11.54 7.34
CA GLY A 223 11.11 10.73 7.78
C GLY A 223 12.03 10.33 6.63
N HIS A 224 11.47 9.87 5.51
CA HIS A 224 12.19 9.51 4.29
C HIS A 224 12.90 10.71 3.65
N ASP A 225 12.28 11.89 3.70
CA ASP A 225 12.91 13.14 3.24
C ASP A 225 14.07 13.60 4.16
N GLY A 226 14.15 13.05 5.37
CA GLY A 226 15.14 13.47 6.37
C GLY A 226 14.88 14.88 6.89
N ASN A 227 13.63 15.34 6.85
CA ASN A 227 13.21 16.68 7.24
C ASN A 227 12.58 16.65 8.64
N LEU A 228 13.39 16.98 9.67
CA LEU A 228 12.97 16.95 11.06
C LEU A 228 11.81 17.94 11.35
N GLU A 229 11.93 19.17 10.85
CA GLU A 229 10.89 20.21 11.09
C GLU A 229 9.56 19.79 10.48
N LEU A 230 9.60 19.25 9.26
CA LEU A 230 8.40 18.74 8.59
C LEU A 230 7.81 17.54 9.33
N LYS A 231 8.65 16.62 9.84
CA LYS A 231 8.18 15.46 10.60
C LYS A 231 7.47 15.89 11.90
N ILE A 232 8.04 16.82 12.64
CA ILE A 232 7.40 17.40 13.83
C ILE A 232 6.05 18.02 13.44
N LYS A 233 6.04 18.85 12.40
CA LYS A 233 4.83 19.52 11.90
C LYS A 233 3.73 18.51 11.51
N THR A 234 4.08 17.41 10.82
CA THR A 234 3.09 16.40 10.42
C THR A 234 2.51 15.64 11.61
N ILE A 235 3.29 15.41 12.68
CA ILE A 235 2.81 14.82 13.93
C ILE A 235 1.88 15.79 14.67
N GLU A 236 2.23 17.06 14.74
CA GLU A 236 1.38 18.11 15.32
C GLU A 236 0.05 18.27 14.56
N ASP A 237 0.10 18.26 13.21
CA ASP A 237 -1.08 18.31 12.37
C ASP A 237 -1.96 17.07 12.56
N LEU A 238 -1.37 15.88 12.65
CA LEU A 238 -2.08 14.64 12.94
C LEU A 238 -2.81 14.72 14.29
N ASP A 239 -2.14 15.19 15.33
CA ASP A 239 -2.77 15.36 16.65
C ASP A 239 -3.88 16.41 16.62
N ALA A 240 -3.57 17.63 16.15
CA ALA A 240 -4.49 18.77 16.23
C ALA A 240 -5.69 18.66 15.28
N ARG A 241 -5.47 18.13 14.04
CA ARG A 241 -6.45 18.19 12.96
C ARG A 241 -7.21 16.87 12.76
N LEU A 242 -6.60 15.74 13.15
CA LEU A 242 -7.23 14.42 13.05
C LEU A 242 -7.65 13.89 14.42
N VAL A 243 -6.67 13.60 15.30
CA VAL A 243 -6.93 12.91 16.57
C VAL A 243 -7.86 13.73 17.47
N ARG A 244 -7.55 14.98 17.71
CA ARG A 244 -8.40 15.89 18.53
C ARG A 244 -9.81 15.99 17.98
N ARG A 245 -9.97 16.09 16.65
CA ARG A 245 -11.29 16.20 16.00
C ARG A 245 -12.11 14.92 16.17
N ILE A 246 -11.47 13.75 16.04
CA ILE A 246 -12.13 12.45 16.29
C ILE A 246 -12.54 12.36 17.76
N LEU A 247 -11.64 12.65 18.71
CA LEU A 247 -11.92 12.57 20.14
C LEU A 247 -13.03 13.51 20.58
N ALA A 248 -13.14 14.69 19.96
CA ALA A 248 -14.23 15.64 20.24
C ALA A 248 -15.59 15.20 19.67
N GLY A 249 -15.59 14.35 18.64
CA GLY A 249 -16.81 13.93 17.94
C GLY A 249 -17.36 12.56 18.36
N VAL A 250 -16.59 11.72 19.05
CA VAL A 250 -17.04 10.40 19.52
C VAL A 250 -17.58 10.43 20.94
N ASP A 251 -18.48 9.49 21.26
CA ASP A 251 -18.92 9.23 22.64
C ASP A 251 -17.80 8.48 23.39
N LEU A 252 -16.87 9.24 23.99
CA LEU A 252 -15.70 8.69 24.65
C LEU A 252 -16.01 7.63 25.73
N PRO A 253 -17.08 7.75 26.56
CA PRO A 253 -17.51 6.69 27.47
C PRO A 253 -17.85 5.34 26.82
N LYS A 254 -18.13 5.32 25.51
CA LYS A 254 -18.48 4.10 24.74
C LYS A 254 -17.46 3.71 23.67
N THR A 255 -16.43 4.54 23.47
CA THR A 255 -15.51 4.35 22.37
C THR A 255 -14.12 3.96 22.85
N VAL A 256 -13.61 2.84 22.36
CA VAL A 256 -12.19 2.47 22.51
C VAL A 256 -11.40 3.15 21.39
N VAL A 257 -10.29 3.79 21.74
CA VAL A 257 -9.40 4.45 20.78
C VAL A 257 -8.01 3.85 20.89
N GLY A 258 -7.49 3.33 19.78
CA GLY A 258 -6.13 2.86 19.66
C GLY A 258 -5.30 3.78 18.78
N LEU A 259 -4.06 4.07 19.17
CA LEU A 259 -3.10 4.87 18.43
C LEU A 259 -1.74 4.18 18.44
N LEU A 260 -1.13 4.01 17.26
CA LEU A 260 0.23 3.50 17.10
C LEU A 260 0.79 3.88 15.73
N PRO A 261 2.11 4.06 15.58
CA PRO A 261 2.80 3.97 14.29
C PRO A 261 2.90 2.49 13.87
N ASP A 262 3.03 2.22 12.58
CA ASP A 262 3.29 0.87 12.05
C ASP A 262 4.79 0.49 12.16
N HIS A 263 5.69 1.46 11.98
CA HIS A 263 7.14 1.34 12.13
C HIS A 263 7.79 2.72 12.35
N PRO A 264 9.03 2.78 12.88
CA PRO A 264 9.78 4.02 12.90
C PRO A 264 10.43 4.29 11.54
N THR A 265 10.46 5.57 11.14
CA THR A 265 11.23 6.09 9.99
C THR A 265 12.07 7.27 10.48
N PRO A 266 13.22 7.02 11.14
CA PRO A 266 14.05 8.08 11.69
C PRO A 266 14.59 9.00 10.59
N VAL A 267 14.51 10.30 10.80
CA VAL A 267 14.95 11.32 9.83
C VAL A 267 16.43 11.21 9.46
N GLU A 268 17.26 10.73 10.38
CA GLU A 268 18.69 10.53 10.17
C GLU A 268 18.98 9.35 9.24
N LYS A 269 18.17 8.27 9.36
CA LYS A 269 18.33 7.04 8.57
C LYS A 269 17.58 7.08 7.24
N ARG A 270 16.45 7.79 7.18
CA ARG A 270 15.57 7.91 5.99
C ARG A 270 15.04 6.58 5.44
N ILE A 271 15.02 5.56 6.27
CA ILE A 271 14.53 4.22 5.97
C ILE A 271 13.77 3.68 7.17
N HIS A 272 12.91 2.69 6.94
CA HIS A 272 12.25 1.97 8.03
C HIS A 272 13.26 1.19 8.87
N VAL A 273 13.05 1.19 10.19
CA VAL A 273 13.85 0.39 11.14
C VAL A 273 12.94 -0.56 11.92
N ARG A 274 13.54 -1.55 12.61
CA ARG A 274 12.80 -2.61 13.34
C ARG A 274 12.71 -2.35 14.84
N ASP A 275 12.82 -1.11 15.25
CA ASP A 275 12.70 -0.76 16.66
C ASP A 275 11.22 -0.81 17.08
N ALA A 276 10.97 -1.01 18.39
CA ALA A 276 9.63 -0.96 18.94
C ALA A 276 9.02 0.44 18.78
N VAL A 277 7.72 0.50 18.58
CA VAL A 277 6.95 1.76 18.46
C VAL A 277 6.09 1.98 19.69
N PRO A 278 5.85 3.25 20.09
CA PRO A 278 4.92 3.56 21.16
C PRO A 278 3.51 3.26 20.71
N PHE A 279 2.67 2.78 21.62
CA PHE A 279 1.24 2.67 21.38
C PHE A 279 0.43 3.12 22.60
N ALA A 280 -0.81 3.54 22.34
CA ALA A 280 -1.76 3.88 23.39
C ALA A 280 -3.14 3.29 23.09
N ILE A 281 -3.80 2.78 24.12
CA ILE A 281 -5.20 2.34 24.04
C ILE A 281 -5.99 3.04 25.13
N ARG A 282 -6.95 3.84 24.72
CA ARG A 282 -7.97 4.38 25.63
C ARG A 282 -9.16 3.44 25.62
N ASP A 283 -9.36 2.72 26.70
CA ASP A 283 -10.54 1.88 26.92
C ASP A 283 -11.33 2.43 28.12
N PRO A 284 -12.57 2.92 27.93
CA PRO A 284 -13.38 3.49 29.02
C PRO A 284 -13.73 2.50 30.13
N ARG A 285 -13.51 1.20 29.90
CA ARG A 285 -13.79 0.13 30.86
C ARG A 285 -12.59 -0.17 31.78
N GLN A 286 -11.43 0.40 31.47
CA GLN A 286 -10.17 0.14 32.20
C GLN A 286 -9.70 1.39 32.93
N THR A 287 -9.05 1.19 34.07
CA THR A 287 -8.36 2.25 34.76
C THR A 287 -7.09 2.61 33.99
N PRO A 288 -6.85 3.89 33.68
CA PRO A 288 -5.62 4.31 33.01
C PRO A 288 -4.41 4.06 33.91
N ASP A 289 -3.27 3.79 33.30
CA ASP A 289 -1.97 3.77 34.00
C ASP A 289 -1.44 5.19 34.28
N ASN A 290 -0.21 5.29 34.80
CA ASN A 290 0.41 6.55 35.18
C ASN A 290 1.16 7.23 34.03
N VAL A 291 1.10 6.69 32.80
CA VAL A 291 1.78 7.27 31.63
C VAL A 291 0.96 8.44 31.10
N VAL A 292 1.54 9.62 31.13
CA VAL A 292 0.86 10.88 30.73
C VAL A 292 1.41 11.49 29.44
N ARG A 293 2.38 10.84 28.81
CA ARG A 293 2.98 11.28 27.54
C ARG A 293 3.00 10.12 26.55
N TYR A 294 2.79 10.47 25.29
CA TYR A 294 2.86 9.52 24.17
C TYR A 294 4.19 9.71 23.42
N ASP A 295 5.21 9.02 23.85
CA ASP A 295 6.53 8.94 23.25
C ASP A 295 7.19 7.59 23.60
N GLU A 296 8.28 7.24 22.92
CA GLU A 296 8.96 5.96 23.07
C GLU A 296 9.43 5.70 24.50
N THR A 297 9.93 6.74 25.18
CA THR A 297 10.47 6.62 26.53
C THR A 297 9.35 6.45 27.56
N SER A 298 8.32 7.27 27.46
CA SER A 298 7.20 7.26 28.40
C SER A 298 6.35 5.99 28.25
N CYS A 299 6.04 5.58 27.02
CA CYS A 299 5.24 4.40 26.75
C CYS A 299 5.93 3.09 27.16
N ALA A 300 7.26 3.05 27.25
CA ALA A 300 8.00 1.90 27.77
C ALA A 300 7.66 1.55 29.24
N ALA A 301 7.16 2.51 30.02
CA ALA A 301 6.69 2.32 31.38
C ALA A 301 5.17 1.99 31.48
N GLY A 302 4.48 1.86 30.35
CA GLY A 302 3.06 1.59 30.30
C GLY A 302 2.67 0.20 30.81
N SER A 303 1.48 0.08 31.37
CA SER A 303 0.98 -1.16 31.99
C SER A 303 0.81 -2.32 31.01
N LEU A 304 0.68 -2.07 29.71
CA LEU A 304 0.54 -3.10 28.68
C LEU A 304 1.90 -3.70 28.26
N GLY A 305 3.03 -3.07 28.62
CA GLY A 305 4.36 -3.53 28.28
C GLY A 305 4.60 -3.65 26.77
N THR A 306 5.61 -4.45 26.38
CA THR A 306 5.89 -4.74 24.97
C THR A 306 5.01 -5.88 24.47
N ILE A 307 4.27 -5.62 23.39
CA ILE A 307 3.38 -6.60 22.78
C ILE A 307 3.81 -6.88 21.33
N HIS A 308 3.42 -8.03 20.79
CA HIS A 308 3.83 -8.48 19.46
C HIS A 308 2.66 -8.98 18.61
N GLY A 309 2.86 -9.03 17.30
CA GLY A 309 1.91 -9.56 16.33
C GLY A 309 0.56 -8.83 16.38
N ASP A 310 -0.52 -9.59 16.61
CA ASP A 310 -1.88 -9.06 16.63
C ASP A 310 -2.39 -8.68 18.05
N ALA A 311 -1.51 -8.64 19.04
CA ALA A 311 -1.90 -8.38 20.44
C ALA A 311 -2.52 -6.99 20.60
N PHE A 312 -2.04 -5.98 19.85
CA PHE A 312 -2.63 -4.63 19.87
C PHE A 312 -4.11 -4.66 19.45
N ILE A 313 -4.41 -5.25 18.29
CA ILE A 313 -5.79 -5.27 17.79
C ILE A 313 -6.69 -6.15 18.67
N ARG A 314 -6.17 -7.21 19.26
CA ARG A 314 -6.90 -8.02 20.26
C ARG A 314 -7.21 -7.19 21.51
N ALA A 315 -6.29 -6.37 21.99
CA ALA A 315 -6.51 -5.48 23.12
C ALA A 315 -7.61 -4.45 22.83
N VAL A 316 -7.62 -3.85 21.62
CA VAL A 316 -8.67 -2.91 21.19
C VAL A 316 -10.05 -3.57 21.21
N PHE A 317 -10.16 -4.85 20.84
CA PHE A 317 -11.43 -5.59 20.83
C PHE A 317 -11.68 -6.42 22.12
N SER A 318 -10.80 -6.37 23.12
CA SER A 318 -10.99 -7.06 24.39
C SER A 318 -12.28 -6.60 25.09
N GLY A 319 -13.06 -7.54 25.60
CA GLY A 319 -14.33 -7.25 26.32
C GLY A 319 -15.57 -7.06 25.41
N ARG A 320 -15.53 -7.33 24.12
CA ARG A 320 -16.75 -7.59 23.35
C ARG A 320 -17.24 -9.01 23.64
N ALA A 321 -18.48 -9.13 24.12
CA ALA A 321 -19.14 -10.43 24.30
C ALA A 321 -19.28 -11.12 22.94
N GLY A 322 -18.56 -12.23 22.72
CA GLY A 322 -18.67 -13.07 21.52
C GLY A 322 -17.38 -13.46 20.81
N GLY A 323 -16.23 -12.91 21.19
CA GLY A 323 -14.95 -13.33 20.61
C GLY A 323 -14.26 -14.39 21.46
N THR A 324 -14.50 -15.67 21.19
CA THR A 324 -13.59 -16.74 21.66
C THR A 324 -12.26 -16.56 20.94
N PRO A 325 -11.11 -16.50 21.62
CA PRO A 325 -9.84 -16.51 20.93
C PRO A 325 -9.70 -17.83 20.19
N ALA A 326 -9.63 -17.78 18.84
CA ALA A 326 -9.16 -18.94 18.11
C ALA A 326 -7.70 -19.20 18.52
N THR A 327 -7.46 -20.36 19.13
CA THR A 327 -6.16 -20.94 19.47
C THR A 327 -5.29 -21.08 18.23
#